data_82caf84893fe3ddf844567de8e8db6b2
#
_entry.id   82caf84893fe3ddf844567de8e8db6b2
#
_cell.length_a   1.000
_cell.length_b   1.000
_cell.length_c   1.000
_cell.angle_alpha   90.00
_cell.angle_beta   90.00
_cell.angle_gamma   90.00
#
_symmetry.space_group_name_H-M   'P 1'
#
loop_
_entity.id
_entity.type
_entity.pdbx_description
1 polymer ?
#
loop_
_entity_poly.entity_id
_entity_poly.type
_entity_poly.pdbx_seq_one_letter_code
_entity_poly.pdbx_strand_id
1 'polypeptide(L)'
;MLPYALSLLAGAVLPLAFAPYGWFWLAPLSYAALLYVWRDVRSGRAFWLGFVYGCASFGGGTYWTYIAVREMGGAPIAVALFLTVGLTCVCAAFIGAAGFIGARWFKTSGAAARLVTLPALFVICEWARGWMFTGFGWLSAGYSQTSSWLMGYAPVLGLHGMSWAVLVTAGALVVLFETATAARAARNVAAAPAAPAGGAGRSRYAGALAAVLVVAAIWAGGLAARAHPWTTPQARTISVALLQGSITEDRKWKPEQLTDTLKLYARLTAQNLGTDLIVWPEAAVPTLIEYVGGYVDDIREASVKSGSTVLLGILRTDPASKREQNVLVALTEPTQTYVKRHLVPFGEYFPVPPFIRSWMRLMNLPYTDLMPGAPNQPLIDAEGQKVAVTICYEDVFGAEQLRYLPAATLLVDVSNDAWFGDSIAPHQHLQIAQVRAAEAGRYLLRATNTGVTAVVDDRGRVEQTLPQFKVSVLKATVRGFDGATPYARVGNWAVLLLALGAALAQLRGLRSLAARNALNPAAKGQS
;
A
#
# COMPACT_ATOMS: atom_id res chain seq x y z
N MET A 1 -14.68 -29.34 -4.55
CA MET A 1 -14.40 -28.95 -3.14
C MET A 1 -12.91 -28.59 -2.93
N LEU A 2 -11.95 -29.50 -3.18
CA LEU A 2 -10.52 -29.27 -2.91
C LEU A 2 -9.93 -27.95 -3.45
N PRO A 3 -10.18 -27.48 -4.71
CA PRO A 3 -9.63 -26.20 -5.17
C PRO A 3 -10.13 -24.98 -4.40
N TYR A 4 -11.39 -24.98 -3.96
CA TYR A 4 -11.93 -23.90 -3.12
C TYR A 4 -11.33 -23.90 -1.71
N ALA A 5 -11.14 -25.09 -1.12
CA ALA A 5 -10.46 -25.21 0.18
C ALA A 5 -9.01 -24.70 0.09
N LEU A 6 -8.29 -25.04 -0.99
CA LEU A 6 -6.94 -24.54 -1.23
C LEU A 6 -6.91 -23.02 -1.43
N SER A 7 -7.86 -22.45 -2.19
CA SER A 7 -8.00 -20.99 -2.34
C SER A 7 -8.25 -20.31 -1.00
N LEU A 8 -9.17 -20.83 -0.20
CA LEU A 8 -9.50 -20.29 1.13
C LEU A 8 -8.29 -20.30 2.06
N LEU A 9 -7.63 -21.46 2.19
CA LEU A 9 -6.47 -21.61 3.06
C LEU A 9 -5.29 -20.74 2.62
N ALA A 10 -5.00 -20.72 1.31
CA ALA A 10 -3.93 -19.88 0.78
C ALA A 10 -4.23 -18.39 1.02
N GLY A 11 -5.47 -17.96 0.81
CA GLY A 11 -5.90 -16.59 1.11
C GLY A 11 -5.79 -16.25 2.59
N ALA A 12 -6.21 -17.16 3.49
CA ALA A 12 -6.15 -16.96 4.94
C ALA A 12 -4.72 -16.86 5.49
N VAL A 13 -3.75 -17.49 4.83
CA VAL A 13 -2.32 -17.42 5.21
C VAL A 13 -1.65 -16.14 4.71
N LEU A 14 -2.15 -15.52 3.64
CA LEU A 14 -1.51 -14.35 3.03
C LEU A 14 -1.26 -13.19 4.00
N PRO A 15 -2.18 -12.80 4.91
CA PRO A 15 -1.96 -11.71 5.86
C PRO A 15 -0.70 -11.87 6.73
N LEU A 16 -0.25 -13.10 6.99
CA LEU A 16 0.97 -13.36 7.74
C LEU A 16 2.25 -12.91 7.00
N ALA A 17 2.16 -12.67 5.69
CA ALA A 17 3.27 -12.11 4.92
C ALA A 17 3.47 -10.60 5.15
N PHE A 18 2.49 -9.93 5.75
CA PHE A 18 2.50 -8.50 6.03
C PHE A 18 2.82 -8.22 7.50
N ALA A 19 3.08 -6.93 7.80
CA ALA A 19 3.27 -6.50 9.18
C ALA A 19 2.01 -6.78 10.04
N PRO A 20 2.18 -7.09 11.34
CA PRO A 20 3.45 -7.15 12.09
C PRO A 20 4.23 -8.46 11.92
N TYR A 21 3.68 -9.49 11.30
CA TYR A 21 4.30 -10.82 11.22
C TYR A 21 5.52 -10.84 10.28
N GLY A 22 5.41 -10.22 9.09
CA GLY A 22 6.51 -10.03 8.16
C GLY A 22 7.08 -11.31 7.54
N TRP A 23 6.33 -12.41 7.50
CA TRP A 23 6.77 -13.68 6.87
C TRP A 23 6.68 -13.58 5.34
N PHE A 24 7.49 -12.68 4.77
CA PHE A 24 7.45 -12.26 3.37
C PHE A 24 7.44 -13.43 2.37
N TRP A 25 8.09 -14.54 2.70
CA TRP A 25 8.17 -15.76 1.88
C TRP A 25 6.82 -16.48 1.72
N LEU A 26 5.85 -16.24 2.61
CA LEU A 26 4.49 -16.76 2.47
C LEU A 26 3.74 -16.14 1.29
N ALA A 27 4.02 -14.89 0.92
CA ALA A 27 3.32 -14.24 -0.17
C ALA A 27 3.50 -15.00 -1.51
N PRO A 28 4.72 -15.27 -2.01
CA PRO A 28 4.87 -16.04 -3.23
C PRO A 28 4.29 -17.47 -3.12
N LEU A 29 4.29 -18.11 -1.96
CA LEU A 29 3.68 -19.43 -1.76
C LEU A 29 2.15 -19.37 -1.84
N SER A 30 1.54 -18.39 -1.17
CA SER A 30 0.10 -18.17 -1.20
C SER A 30 -0.39 -17.87 -2.63
N TYR A 31 0.28 -16.96 -3.34
CA TYR A 31 -0.05 -16.67 -4.73
C TYR A 31 0.24 -17.86 -5.66
N ALA A 32 1.25 -18.68 -5.38
CA ALA A 32 1.50 -19.90 -6.16
C ALA A 32 0.31 -20.87 -6.06
N ALA A 33 -0.28 -21.04 -4.87
CA ALA A 33 -1.46 -21.86 -4.70
C ALA A 33 -2.65 -21.29 -5.50
N LEU A 34 -2.86 -19.96 -5.51
CA LEU A 34 -3.89 -19.32 -6.33
C LEU A 34 -3.65 -19.54 -7.84
N LEU A 35 -2.44 -19.30 -8.32
CA LEU A 35 -2.08 -19.51 -9.72
C LEU A 35 -2.21 -20.98 -10.13
N TYR A 36 -1.96 -21.92 -9.22
CA TYR A 36 -2.13 -23.33 -9.44
C TYR A 36 -3.60 -23.73 -9.61
N VAL A 37 -4.52 -23.22 -8.78
CA VAL A 37 -5.96 -23.56 -8.88
C VAL A 37 -6.64 -22.90 -10.08
N TRP A 38 -6.07 -21.85 -10.65
CA TRP A 38 -6.56 -21.23 -11.90
C TRP A 38 -6.22 -22.02 -13.16
N ARG A 39 -5.48 -23.12 -13.04
CA ARG A 39 -5.06 -23.95 -14.15
C ARG A 39 -6.26 -24.64 -14.84
N ASP A 40 -6.38 -24.41 -16.15
CA ASP A 40 -7.32 -25.09 -17.05
C ASP A 40 -8.78 -25.14 -16.55
N VAL A 41 -9.20 -24.10 -15.84
CA VAL A 41 -10.57 -23.94 -15.36
C VAL A 41 -11.37 -22.95 -16.23
N ARG A 42 -12.69 -23.09 -16.26
CA ARG A 42 -13.59 -22.14 -16.92
C ARG A 42 -13.52 -20.77 -16.23
N SER A 43 -13.72 -19.68 -16.99
CA SER A 43 -13.59 -18.31 -16.52
C SER A 43 -14.44 -17.99 -15.27
N GLY A 44 -15.69 -18.41 -15.23
CA GLY A 44 -16.55 -18.23 -14.05
C GLY A 44 -16.00 -18.95 -12.80
N ARG A 45 -15.44 -20.15 -12.97
CA ARG A 45 -14.81 -20.88 -11.86
C ARG A 45 -13.51 -20.20 -11.41
N ALA A 46 -12.71 -19.67 -12.35
CA ALA A 46 -11.50 -18.91 -12.03
C ALA A 46 -11.85 -17.65 -11.22
N PHE A 47 -12.93 -16.94 -11.58
CA PHE A 47 -13.43 -15.81 -10.79
C PHE A 47 -13.72 -16.23 -9.35
N TRP A 48 -14.55 -17.26 -9.15
CA TRP A 48 -14.96 -17.66 -7.80
C TRP A 48 -13.82 -18.21 -6.95
N LEU A 49 -12.83 -18.89 -7.56
CA LEU A 49 -11.61 -19.31 -6.85
C LEU A 49 -10.79 -18.11 -6.38
N GLY A 50 -10.62 -17.09 -7.24
CA GLY A 50 -9.94 -15.85 -6.89
C GLY A 50 -10.73 -15.02 -5.87
N PHE A 51 -12.06 -14.98 -5.99
CA PHE A 51 -12.92 -14.28 -5.05
C PHE A 51 -12.87 -14.89 -3.64
N VAL A 52 -12.96 -16.22 -3.52
CA VAL A 52 -12.83 -16.92 -2.23
C VAL A 52 -11.45 -16.69 -1.60
N TYR A 53 -10.38 -16.75 -2.41
CA TYR A 53 -9.04 -16.38 -1.98
C TYR A 53 -8.99 -14.95 -1.45
N GLY A 54 -9.54 -13.99 -2.20
CA GLY A 54 -9.60 -12.58 -1.83
C GLY A 54 -10.40 -12.33 -0.56
N CYS A 55 -11.58 -12.98 -0.41
CA CYS A 55 -12.38 -12.87 0.82
C CYS A 55 -11.60 -13.34 2.05
N ALA A 56 -10.85 -14.44 1.94
CA ALA A 56 -10.03 -14.93 3.04
C ALA A 56 -8.85 -13.99 3.34
N SER A 57 -8.18 -13.48 2.30
CA SER A 57 -7.04 -12.56 2.45
C SER A 57 -7.45 -11.23 3.07
N PHE A 58 -8.45 -10.56 2.49
CA PHE A 58 -8.91 -9.26 3.00
C PHE A 58 -9.70 -9.40 4.31
N GLY A 59 -10.51 -10.43 4.48
CA GLY A 59 -11.21 -10.68 5.73
C GLY A 59 -10.26 -10.84 6.91
N GLY A 60 -9.16 -11.62 6.73
CA GLY A 60 -8.13 -11.77 7.76
C GLY A 60 -7.16 -10.59 7.87
N GLY A 61 -6.84 -9.93 6.76
CA GLY A 61 -5.82 -8.88 6.73
C GLY A 61 -6.33 -7.46 6.94
N THR A 62 -7.66 -7.24 6.85
CA THR A 62 -8.28 -5.91 7.06
C THR A 62 -9.47 -5.94 8.02
N TYR A 63 -9.54 -6.93 8.93
CA TYR A 63 -10.59 -7.03 9.95
C TYR A 63 -10.72 -5.77 10.81
N TRP A 64 -9.63 -5.02 10.95
CA TRP A 64 -9.57 -3.78 11.71
C TRP A 64 -10.50 -2.69 11.15
N THR A 65 -10.99 -2.82 9.91
CA THR A 65 -12.04 -1.92 9.38
C THR A 65 -13.34 -2.05 10.17
N TYR A 66 -13.65 -3.25 10.71
CA TYR A 66 -14.76 -3.42 11.65
C TYR A 66 -14.53 -2.64 12.94
N ILE A 67 -13.32 -2.67 13.50
CA ILE A 67 -12.94 -1.92 14.70
C ILE A 67 -13.12 -0.43 14.44
N ALA A 68 -12.61 0.09 13.31
CA ALA A 68 -12.73 1.50 12.96
C ALA A 68 -14.20 1.94 12.84
N VAL A 69 -15.06 1.15 12.21
CA VAL A 69 -16.48 1.52 12.00
C VAL A 69 -17.32 1.29 13.25
N ARG A 70 -17.13 0.16 13.94
CA ARG A 70 -17.96 -0.24 15.08
C ARG A 70 -17.50 0.37 16.39
N GLU A 71 -16.24 0.15 16.76
CA GLU A 71 -15.74 0.48 18.09
C GLU A 71 -15.36 1.96 18.20
N MET A 72 -14.71 2.51 17.18
CA MET A 72 -14.27 3.89 17.17
C MET A 72 -15.33 4.83 16.56
N GLY A 73 -16.00 4.41 15.48
CA GLY A 73 -17.03 5.19 14.80
C GLY A 73 -18.43 5.07 15.39
N GLY A 74 -18.64 4.16 16.37
CA GLY A 74 -19.93 4.00 17.06
C GLY A 74 -21.08 3.47 16.20
N ALA A 75 -20.83 2.99 14.98
CA ALA A 75 -21.88 2.52 14.07
C ALA A 75 -22.58 1.25 14.60
N PRO A 76 -23.88 1.02 14.30
CA PRO A 76 -24.56 -0.23 14.61
C PRO A 76 -23.83 -1.45 14.04
N ILE A 77 -23.86 -2.59 14.75
CA ILE A 77 -23.17 -3.82 14.35
C ILE A 77 -23.48 -4.21 12.90
N ALA A 78 -24.76 -4.15 12.49
CA ALA A 78 -25.20 -4.49 11.15
C ALA A 78 -24.53 -3.61 10.07
N VAL A 79 -24.39 -2.30 10.34
CA VAL A 79 -23.72 -1.33 9.45
C VAL A 79 -22.22 -1.63 9.38
N ALA A 80 -21.57 -1.85 10.52
CA ALA A 80 -20.16 -2.16 10.58
C ALA A 80 -19.82 -3.46 9.82
N LEU A 81 -20.61 -4.51 10.02
CA LEU A 81 -20.48 -5.77 9.27
C LEU A 81 -20.72 -5.56 7.76
N PHE A 82 -21.78 -4.83 7.39
CA PHE A 82 -22.09 -4.54 5.99
C PHE A 82 -20.94 -3.83 5.29
N LEU A 83 -20.37 -2.79 5.90
CA LEU A 83 -19.25 -2.04 5.32
C LEU A 83 -17.98 -2.87 5.26
N THR A 84 -17.63 -3.62 6.32
CA THR A 84 -16.42 -4.46 6.36
C THR A 84 -16.49 -5.61 5.36
N VAL A 85 -17.61 -6.33 5.31
CA VAL A 85 -17.83 -7.42 4.36
C VAL A 85 -17.92 -6.87 2.93
N GLY A 86 -18.61 -5.75 2.74
CA GLY A 86 -18.70 -5.05 1.46
C GLY A 86 -17.33 -4.68 0.90
N LEU A 87 -16.47 -4.05 1.71
CA LEU A 87 -15.09 -3.72 1.34
C LEU A 87 -14.29 -4.99 0.98
N THR A 88 -14.39 -6.02 1.82
CA THR A 88 -13.75 -7.33 1.58
C THR A 88 -14.18 -7.92 0.24
N CYS A 89 -15.49 -7.93 -0.06
CA CYS A 89 -16.02 -8.46 -1.32
C CYS A 89 -15.58 -7.62 -2.53
N VAL A 90 -15.57 -6.30 -2.42
CA VAL A 90 -15.09 -5.42 -3.50
C VAL A 90 -13.62 -5.69 -3.79
N CYS A 91 -12.77 -5.75 -2.78
CA CYS A 91 -11.34 -6.06 -2.96
C CYS A 91 -11.12 -7.48 -3.54
N ALA A 92 -11.87 -8.47 -3.07
CA ALA A 92 -11.82 -9.84 -3.56
C ALA A 92 -12.25 -9.96 -5.03
N ALA A 93 -13.20 -9.13 -5.47
CA ALA A 93 -13.66 -9.13 -6.85
C ALA A 93 -12.56 -8.77 -7.85
N PHE A 94 -11.60 -7.91 -7.50
CA PHE A 94 -10.44 -7.60 -8.35
C PHE A 94 -9.54 -8.82 -8.55
N ILE A 95 -9.34 -9.64 -7.50
CA ILE A 95 -8.60 -10.90 -7.63
C ILE A 95 -9.39 -11.88 -8.49
N GLY A 96 -10.70 -12.00 -8.26
CA GLY A 96 -11.59 -12.80 -9.11
C GLY A 96 -11.54 -12.36 -10.57
N ALA A 97 -11.54 -11.06 -10.84
CA ALA A 97 -11.47 -10.49 -12.18
C ALA A 97 -10.16 -10.87 -12.90
N ALA A 98 -9.02 -10.84 -12.23
CA ALA A 98 -7.75 -11.29 -12.81
C ALA A 98 -7.82 -12.76 -13.27
N GLY A 99 -8.40 -13.65 -12.45
CA GLY A 99 -8.63 -15.04 -12.79
C GLY A 99 -9.60 -15.22 -13.96
N PHE A 100 -10.72 -14.48 -13.94
CA PHE A 100 -11.71 -14.51 -15.02
C PHE A 100 -11.09 -14.08 -16.36
N ILE A 101 -10.39 -12.93 -16.39
CA ILE A 101 -9.75 -12.39 -17.57
C ILE A 101 -8.71 -13.38 -18.10
N GLY A 102 -7.88 -13.93 -17.21
CA GLY A 102 -6.89 -14.94 -17.57
C GLY A 102 -7.50 -16.18 -18.23
N ALA A 103 -8.54 -16.75 -17.61
CA ALA A 103 -9.18 -17.97 -18.13
C ALA A 103 -10.08 -17.73 -19.35
N ARG A 104 -10.55 -16.50 -19.59
CA ARG A 104 -11.45 -16.16 -20.70
C ARG A 104 -10.71 -15.90 -22.01
N TRP A 105 -9.58 -15.21 -21.94
CA TRP A 105 -8.89 -14.72 -23.14
C TRP A 105 -7.46 -15.25 -23.30
N PHE A 106 -6.94 -15.92 -22.29
CA PHE A 106 -5.57 -16.44 -22.31
C PHE A 106 -5.53 -17.94 -21.99
N LYS A 107 -4.37 -18.55 -22.22
CA LYS A 107 -4.10 -19.87 -21.62
C LYS A 107 -3.67 -19.65 -20.17
N THR A 108 -4.23 -20.45 -19.27
CA THR A 108 -3.85 -20.43 -17.84
C THR A 108 -2.89 -21.56 -17.46
N SER A 109 -2.44 -22.35 -18.43
CA SER A 109 -1.45 -23.43 -18.29
C SER A 109 -0.18 -23.12 -19.07
N GLY A 110 0.93 -23.71 -18.62
CA GLY A 110 2.25 -23.56 -19.24
C GLY A 110 3.09 -22.41 -18.66
N ALA A 111 4.40 -22.46 -18.89
CA ALA A 111 5.37 -21.54 -18.28
C ALA A 111 5.10 -20.07 -18.63
N ALA A 112 4.79 -19.75 -19.89
CA ALA A 112 4.50 -18.38 -20.30
C ALA A 112 3.27 -17.78 -19.58
N ALA A 113 2.21 -18.58 -19.38
CA ALA A 113 1.05 -18.13 -18.61
C ALA A 113 1.41 -17.82 -17.15
N ARG A 114 2.21 -18.70 -16.52
CA ARG A 114 2.61 -18.60 -15.11
C ARG A 114 3.60 -17.46 -14.85
N LEU A 115 4.58 -17.29 -15.74
CA LEU A 115 5.66 -16.33 -15.53
C LEU A 115 5.34 -14.93 -16.06
N VAL A 116 4.40 -14.81 -17.00
CA VAL A 116 4.18 -13.54 -17.69
C VAL A 116 2.73 -13.07 -17.55
N THR A 117 1.76 -13.84 -18.07
CA THR A 117 0.41 -13.34 -18.28
C THR A 117 -0.39 -13.18 -16.99
N LEU A 118 -0.45 -14.22 -16.17
CA LEU A 118 -1.22 -14.16 -14.91
C LEU A 118 -0.62 -13.15 -13.94
N PRO A 119 0.72 -13.06 -13.75
CA PRO A 119 1.32 -11.96 -13.00
C PRO A 119 0.95 -10.58 -13.53
N ALA A 120 1.03 -10.37 -14.85
CA ALA A 120 0.70 -9.08 -15.47
C ALA A 120 -0.77 -8.69 -15.26
N LEU A 121 -1.70 -9.62 -15.49
CA LEU A 121 -3.13 -9.38 -15.29
C LEU A 121 -3.47 -9.10 -13.82
N PHE A 122 -2.83 -9.82 -12.90
CA PHE A 122 -3.03 -9.58 -11.46
C PHE A 122 -2.58 -8.17 -11.06
N VAL A 123 -1.39 -7.73 -11.50
CA VAL A 123 -0.85 -6.39 -11.21
C VAL A 123 -1.74 -5.30 -11.78
N ILE A 124 -2.28 -5.47 -12.99
CA ILE A 124 -3.25 -4.51 -13.57
C ILE A 124 -4.51 -4.43 -12.70
N CYS A 125 -5.06 -5.55 -12.25
CA CYS A 125 -6.24 -5.57 -11.37
C CYS A 125 -5.92 -5.02 -9.97
N GLU A 126 -4.73 -5.28 -9.43
CA GLU A 126 -4.25 -4.72 -8.17
C GLU A 126 -4.12 -3.19 -8.26
N TRP A 127 -3.52 -2.69 -9.34
CA TRP A 127 -3.44 -1.25 -9.60
C TRP A 127 -4.83 -0.62 -9.70
N ALA A 128 -5.76 -1.24 -10.46
CA ALA A 128 -7.12 -0.75 -10.59
C ALA A 128 -7.84 -0.66 -9.23
N ARG A 129 -7.66 -1.65 -8.35
CA ARG A 129 -8.17 -1.64 -6.97
C ARG A 129 -7.64 -0.44 -6.16
N GLY A 130 -6.43 0.02 -6.46
CA GLY A 130 -5.78 1.13 -5.76
C GLY A 130 -6.40 2.50 -6.04
N TRP A 131 -7.32 2.65 -7.02
CA TRP A 131 -7.98 3.93 -7.33
C TRP A 131 -9.47 3.83 -7.66
N MET A 132 -9.96 2.68 -8.14
CA MET A 132 -11.40 2.49 -8.40
C MET A 132 -12.19 2.49 -7.09
N PHE A 133 -13.40 3.05 -7.12
CA PHE A 133 -14.28 3.16 -5.93
C PHE A 133 -13.60 3.86 -4.74
N THR A 134 -12.91 4.96 -5.02
CA THR A 134 -12.06 5.72 -4.08
C THR A 134 -10.70 5.09 -3.77
N GLY A 135 -10.47 3.85 -4.16
CA GLY A 135 -9.22 3.11 -3.99
C GLY A 135 -9.05 2.47 -2.59
N PHE A 136 -8.49 1.27 -2.57
CA PHE A 136 -8.06 0.62 -1.33
C PHE A 136 -6.77 -0.16 -1.58
N GLY A 137 -5.63 0.44 -1.23
CA GLY A 137 -4.29 -0.08 -1.55
C GLY A 137 -3.76 -1.16 -0.60
N TRP A 138 -4.41 -1.41 0.54
CA TRP A 138 -3.94 -2.39 1.53
C TRP A 138 -3.76 -3.78 0.94
N LEU A 139 -2.82 -4.54 1.49
CA LEU A 139 -2.48 -5.90 1.08
C LEU A 139 -2.09 -6.04 -0.40
N SER A 140 -1.61 -4.97 -1.06
CA SER A 140 -0.94 -5.14 -2.34
C SER A 140 0.30 -6.01 -2.17
N ALA A 141 0.53 -6.95 -3.10
CA ALA A 141 1.52 -8.00 -2.94
C ALA A 141 2.93 -7.46 -2.64
N GLY A 142 3.28 -6.31 -3.21
CA GLY A 142 4.57 -5.66 -3.00
C GLY A 142 4.83 -5.25 -1.56
N TYR A 143 3.81 -4.83 -0.80
CA TYR A 143 4.00 -4.45 0.60
C TYR A 143 4.53 -5.59 1.47
N SER A 144 4.24 -6.85 1.15
CA SER A 144 4.79 -8.00 1.86
C SER A 144 6.32 -8.09 1.80
N GLN A 145 6.99 -7.30 0.93
CA GLN A 145 8.40 -7.44 0.58
C GLN A 145 9.32 -6.37 1.19
N THR A 146 8.85 -5.55 2.12
CA THR A 146 9.64 -4.45 2.71
C THR A 146 10.92 -4.90 3.41
N SER A 147 10.96 -6.13 3.93
CA SER A 147 12.15 -6.74 4.54
C SER A 147 13.00 -7.58 3.58
N SER A 148 12.51 -7.85 2.36
CA SER A 148 13.20 -8.70 1.37
C SER A 148 14.09 -7.92 0.40
N TRP A 149 14.82 -8.62 -0.46
CA TRP A 149 15.59 -8.00 -1.54
C TRP A 149 14.71 -7.32 -2.59
N LEU A 150 13.45 -7.76 -2.73
CA LEU A 150 12.51 -7.19 -3.70
C LEU A 150 12.11 -5.74 -3.36
N MET A 151 12.35 -5.28 -2.13
CA MET A 151 12.20 -3.86 -1.76
C MET A 151 13.05 -2.94 -2.65
N GLY A 152 14.17 -3.43 -3.20
CA GLY A 152 14.99 -2.70 -4.16
C GLY A 152 14.26 -2.26 -5.44
N TYR A 153 13.13 -2.88 -5.77
CA TYR A 153 12.32 -2.44 -6.91
C TYR A 153 11.43 -1.22 -6.60
N ALA A 154 11.24 -0.85 -5.34
CA ALA A 154 10.43 0.32 -4.99
C ALA A 154 10.92 1.59 -5.69
N PRO A 155 12.21 2.00 -5.64
CA PRO A 155 12.69 3.18 -6.35
C PRO A 155 12.73 3.04 -7.87
N VAL A 156 12.60 1.82 -8.43
CA VAL A 156 12.70 1.58 -9.89
C VAL A 156 11.34 1.48 -10.55
N LEU A 157 10.46 0.64 -10.01
CA LEU A 157 9.16 0.28 -10.59
C LEU A 157 7.99 0.50 -9.61
N GLY A 158 8.27 1.00 -8.41
CA GLY A 158 7.29 1.24 -7.36
C GLY A 158 6.68 -0.03 -6.78
N LEU A 159 5.64 0.14 -5.98
CA LEU A 159 4.88 -0.93 -5.35
C LEU A 159 4.46 -2.04 -6.33
N HIS A 160 3.94 -1.66 -7.50
CA HIS A 160 3.42 -2.62 -8.46
C HIS A 160 4.52 -3.42 -9.17
N GLY A 161 5.74 -2.87 -9.27
CA GLY A 161 6.92 -3.63 -9.69
C GLY A 161 7.32 -4.69 -8.69
N MET A 162 7.27 -4.36 -7.40
CA MET A 162 7.46 -5.34 -6.31
C MET A 162 6.37 -6.43 -6.36
N SER A 163 5.10 -6.06 -6.52
CA SER A 163 3.99 -7.01 -6.69
C SER A 163 4.23 -7.96 -7.86
N TRP A 164 4.69 -7.41 -8.99
CA TRP A 164 4.98 -8.23 -10.16
C TRP A 164 6.10 -9.25 -9.90
N ALA A 165 7.18 -8.84 -9.22
CA ALA A 165 8.27 -9.72 -8.83
C ALA A 165 7.81 -10.88 -7.92
N VAL A 166 6.93 -10.61 -6.95
CA VAL A 166 6.29 -11.63 -6.10
C VAL A 166 5.48 -12.62 -6.94
N LEU A 167 4.65 -12.12 -7.84
CA LEU A 167 3.75 -12.95 -8.66
C LEU A 167 4.52 -13.79 -9.69
N VAL A 168 5.61 -13.26 -10.28
CA VAL A 168 6.49 -14.05 -11.14
C VAL A 168 7.20 -15.14 -10.35
N THR A 169 7.66 -14.83 -9.12
CA THR A 169 8.22 -15.84 -8.22
C THR A 169 7.18 -16.94 -7.91
N ALA A 170 5.93 -16.56 -7.62
CA ALA A 170 4.84 -17.50 -7.42
C ALA A 170 4.58 -18.38 -8.66
N GLY A 171 4.54 -17.77 -9.84
CA GLY A 171 4.40 -18.49 -11.11
C GLY A 171 5.53 -19.50 -11.37
N ALA A 172 6.76 -19.12 -11.05
CA ALA A 172 7.92 -20.01 -11.16
C ALA A 172 7.81 -21.21 -10.21
N LEU A 173 7.36 -21.01 -8.96
CA LEU A 173 7.11 -22.12 -8.04
C LEU A 173 6.09 -23.11 -8.61
N VAL A 174 5.03 -22.64 -9.28
CA VAL A 174 4.06 -23.50 -9.96
C VAL A 174 4.70 -24.28 -11.10
N VAL A 175 5.49 -23.62 -11.96
CA VAL A 175 6.21 -24.31 -13.07
C VAL A 175 7.13 -25.40 -12.55
N LEU A 176 7.89 -25.12 -11.49
CA LEU A 176 8.79 -26.09 -10.87
C LEU A 176 8.02 -27.27 -10.26
N PHE A 177 6.93 -27.00 -9.56
CA PHE A 177 6.07 -28.04 -8.99
C PHE A 177 5.45 -28.94 -10.07
N GLU A 178 4.90 -28.35 -11.14
CA GLU A 178 4.30 -29.09 -12.27
C GLU A 178 5.36 -29.97 -12.98
N THR A 179 6.58 -29.44 -13.13
CA THR A 179 7.70 -30.21 -13.73
C THR A 179 8.12 -31.39 -12.85
N ALA A 180 8.26 -31.17 -11.54
CA ALA A 180 8.64 -32.21 -10.58
C ALA A 180 7.59 -33.33 -10.50
N THR A 181 6.30 -32.97 -10.46
CA THR A 181 5.21 -33.95 -10.43
C THR A 181 5.14 -34.79 -11.72
N ALA A 182 5.32 -34.15 -12.87
CA ALA A 182 5.37 -34.85 -14.17
C ALA A 182 6.59 -35.79 -14.27
N ALA A 183 7.75 -35.38 -13.76
CA ALA A 183 8.95 -36.22 -13.73
C ALA A 183 8.77 -37.48 -12.84
N ARG A 184 8.11 -37.29 -11.67
CA ARG A 184 7.78 -38.44 -10.78
C ARG A 184 6.81 -39.41 -11.46
N ALA A 185 5.76 -38.90 -12.10
CA ALA A 185 4.81 -39.72 -12.84
C ALA A 185 5.49 -40.52 -13.97
N ALA A 186 6.36 -39.88 -14.73
CA ALA A 186 7.13 -40.55 -15.80
C ALA A 186 8.06 -41.66 -15.27
N ARG A 187 8.72 -41.48 -14.11
CA ARG A 187 9.55 -42.52 -13.49
C ARG A 187 8.71 -43.73 -13.05
N ASN A 188 7.50 -43.47 -12.50
CA ASN A 188 6.62 -44.57 -12.08
C ASN A 188 6.06 -45.39 -13.27
N VAL A 189 5.92 -44.75 -14.46
CA VAL A 189 5.50 -45.44 -15.70
C VAL A 189 6.68 -46.11 -16.39
N ALA A 190 7.91 -45.57 -16.29
CA ALA A 190 9.12 -46.12 -16.90
C ALA A 190 9.61 -47.46 -16.26
N ALA A 191 8.94 -47.95 -15.21
CA ALA A 191 9.03 -49.33 -14.74
C ALA A 191 8.37 -50.34 -15.72
N ALA A 192 7.68 -49.87 -16.80
CA ALA A 192 7.22 -50.62 -17.97
C ALA A 192 8.13 -50.31 -19.17
N PRO A 193 8.34 -51.24 -20.15
CA PRO A 193 9.33 -51.08 -21.22
C PRO A 193 9.16 -49.79 -22.03
N ALA A 194 10.26 -49.12 -22.27
CA ALA A 194 10.42 -47.73 -22.67
C ALA A 194 9.70 -47.35 -23.96
N ALA A 195 8.86 -46.31 -23.87
CA ALA A 195 8.53 -45.43 -24.99
C ALA A 195 9.59 -44.32 -25.10
N PRO A 196 10.04 -43.90 -26.31
CA PRO A 196 11.07 -42.88 -26.45
C PRO A 196 10.62 -41.55 -25.86
N ALA A 197 11.51 -40.90 -25.11
CA ALA A 197 11.27 -39.58 -24.52
C ALA A 197 11.03 -38.55 -25.63
N GLY A 198 9.75 -38.34 -25.99
CA GLY A 198 9.32 -37.40 -27.01
C GLY A 198 9.58 -35.94 -26.60
N GLY A 199 9.57 -35.02 -27.57
CA GLY A 199 9.87 -33.60 -27.42
C GLY A 199 9.15 -32.85 -26.28
N ALA A 200 8.06 -33.39 -25.74
CA ALA A 200 7.34 -32.85 -24.59
C ALA A 200 8.15 -32.82 -23.27
N GLY A 201 9.07 -33.78 -23.09
CA GLY A 201 9.97 -33.81 -21.92
C GLY A 201 10.99 -32.67 -21.96
N ARG A 202 11.63 -32.44 -23.10
CA ARG A 202 12.62 -31.36 -23.29
C ARG A 202 12.03 -29.98 -23.07
N SER A 203 10.81 -29.73 -23.54
CA SER A 203 10.11 -28.45 -23.35
C SER A 203 9.78 -28.15 -21.88
N ARG A 204 9.45 -29.16 -21.07
CA ARG A 204 9.15 -28.98 -19.62
C ARG A 204 10.42 -28.65 -18.82
N TYR A 205 11.53 -29.30 -19.06
CA TYR A 205 12.81 -28.99 -18.40
C TYR A 205 13.33 -27.62 -18.80
N ALA A 206 13.18 -27.22 -20.07
CA ALA A 206 13.49 -25.86 -20.51
C ALA A 206 12.64 -24.81 -19.77
N GLY A 207 11.35 -25.07 -19.57
CA GLY A 207 10.46 -24.20 -18.77
C GLY A 207 10.86 -24.10 -17.29
N ALA A 208 11.28 -25.21 -16.69
CA ALA A 208 11.77 -25.22 -15.30
C ALA A 208 13.10 -24.46 -15.17
N LEU A 209 14.04 -24.64 -16.08
CA LEU A 209 15.29 -23.89 -16.10
C LEU A 209 15.02 -22.38 -16.26
N ALA A 210 14.15 -22.01 -17.20
CA ALA A 210 13.74 -20.62 -17.38
C ALA A 210 13.12 -20.04 -16.10
N ALA A 211 12.30 -20.80 -15.39
CA ALA A 211 11.70 -20.37 -14.13
C ALA A 211 12.76 -20.09 -13.05
N VAL A 212 13.75 -20.97 -12.91
CA VAL A 212 14.87 -20.78 -11.96
C VAL A 212 15.69 -19.55 -12.32
N LEU A 213 16.06 -19.40 -13.61
CA LEU A 213 16.85 -18.25 -14.07
C LEU A 213 16.11 -16.92 -13.90
N VAL A 214 14.81 -16.88 -14.19
CA VAL A 214 13.98 -15.69 -14.02
C VAL A 214 13.88 -15.29 -12.54
N VAL A 215 13.64 -16.25 -11.65
CA VAL A 215 13.62 -15.96 -10.20
C VAL A 215 14.98 -15.47 -9.72
N ALA A 216 16.06 -16.17 -10.09
CA ALA A 216 17.41 -15.74 -9.71
C ALA A 216 17.73 -14.33 -10.21
N ALA A 217 17.37 -13.99 -11.45
CA ALA A 217 17.55 -12.65 -12.02
C ALA A 217 16.71 -11.59 -11.30
N ILE A 218 15.45 -11.89 -10.98
CA ILE A 218 14.57 -10.96 -10.25
C ILE A 218 15.11 -10.69 -8.84
N TRP A 219 15.49 -11.71 -8.09
CA TRP A 219 15.99 -11.53 -6.73
C TRP A 219 17.37 -10.87 -6.70
N ALA A 220 18.27 -11.26 -7.61
CA ALA A 220 19.58 -10.61 -7.77
C ALA A 220 19.43 -9.14 -8.23
N GLY A 221 18.51 -8.88 -9.16
CA GLY A 221 18.18 -7.51 -9.61
C GLY A 221 17.62 -6.65 -8.49
N GLY A 222 16.74 -7.20 -7.65
CA GLY A 222 16.23 -6.51 -6.47
C GLY A 222 17.33 -6.19 -5.45
N LEU A 223 18.24 -7.15 -5.20
CA LEU A 223 19.40 -6.92 -4.33
C LEU A 223 20.32 -5.82 -4.89
N ALA A 224 20.65 -5.86 -6.18
CA ALA A 224 21.47 -4.84 -6.84
C ALA A 224 20.81 -3.45 -6.79
N ALA A 225 19.51 -3.39 -7.11
CA ALA A 225 18.75 -2.13 -7.04
C ALA A 225 18.67 -1.56 -5.63
N ARG A 226 18.57 -2.41 -4.59
CA ARG A 226 18.60 -2.01 -3.18
C ARG A 226 19.96 -1.46 -2.75
N ALA A 227 21.05 -1.94 -3.33
CA ALA A 227 22.41 -1.47 -3.04
C ALA A 227 22.72 -0.13 -3.74
N HIS A 228 22.03 0.19 -4.84
CA HIS A 228 22.30 1.39 -5.64
C HIS A 228 21.75 2.66 -4.96
N PRO A 229 22.57 3.74 -4.85
CA PRO A 229 22.07 5.04 -4.36
C PRO A 229 21.31 5.76 -5.49
N TRP A 230 19.99 5.86 -5.39
CA TRP A 230 19.13 6.48 -6.41
C TRP A 230 19.03 8.00 -6.27
N THR A 231 19.34 8.52 -5.10
CA THR A 231 19.26 9.93 -4.72
C THR A 231 20.52 10.33 -3.97
N THR A 232 20.79 11.63 -3.88
CA THR A 232 22.00 12.16 -3.28
C THR A 232 21.68 12.82 -1.93
N PRO A 233 22.28 12.39 -0.82
CA PRO A 233 22.06 13.01 0.47
C PRO A 233 22.64 14.43 0.50
N GLN A 234 21.91 15.38 1.09
CA GLN A 234 22.39 16.73 1.35
C GLN A 234 23.43 16.72 2.47
N ALA A 235 24.34 17.69 2.44
CA ALA A 235 25.39 17.83 3.48
C ALA A 235 24.78 18.26 4.82
N ARG A 236 23.77 19.14 4.80
CA ARG A 236 23.11 19.63 6.02
C ARG A 236 22.21 18.54 6.60
N THR A 237 22.37 18.29 7.88
CA THR A 237 21.44 17.51 8.70
C THR A 237 20.53 18.43 9.51
N ILE A 238 19.34 17.96 9.86
CA ILE A 238 18.43 18.62 10.78
C ILE A 238 18.08 17.68 11.92
N SER A 239 17.92 18.24 13.11
CA SER A 239 17.38 17.54 14.26
C SER A 239 15.84 17.53 14.18
N VAL A 240 15.22 16.41 14.54
CA VAL A 240 13.77 16.25 14.48
C VAL A 240 13.22 15.69 15.79
N ALA A 241 12.02 16.13 16.17
CA ALA A 241 11.26 15.61 17.30
C ALA A 241 9.82 15.28 16.85
N LEU A 242 9.48 13.99 16.84
CA LEU A 242 8.14 13.52 16.47
C LEU A 242 7.35 13.25 17.74
N LEU A 243 6.27 14.01 17.96
CA LEU A 243 5.50 13.95 19.18
C LEU A 243 4.40 12.89 19.07
N GLN A 244 4.25 12.08 20.11
CA GLN A 244 3.19 11.08 20.25
C GLN A 244 2.37 11.37 21.50
N GLY A 245 1.13 11.85 21.32
CA GLY A 245 0.26 12.25 22.43
C GLY A 245 -0.46 11.09 23.11
N SER A 246 -0.63 9.97 22.41
CA SER A 246 -1.29 8.76 22.91
C SER A 246 -2.71 9.00 23.46
N ILE A 247 -3.46 9.88 22.81
CA ILE A 247 -4.83 10.21 23.17
C ILE A 247 -5.77 9.27 22.42
N THR A 248 -6.51 8.44 23.16
CA THR A 248 -7.46 7.48 22.57
C THR A 248 -8.65 8.14 21.92
N GLU A 249 -9.27 7.51 20.92
CA GLU A 249 -10.34 8.11 20.11
C GLU A 249 -11.57 8.46 20.93
N ASP A 250 -11.93 7.62 21.92
CA ASP A 250 -13.05 7.81 22.84
C ASP A 250 -12.89 9.05 23.75
N ARG A 251 -11.67 9.55 23.92
CA ARG A 251 -11.34 10.75 24.72
C ARG A 251 -11.06 11.97 23.88
N LYS A 252 -10.48 11.78 22.69
CA LYS A 252 -9.91 12.83 21.85
C LYS A 252 -10.88 13.98 21.57
N TRP A 253 -12.13 13.67 21.25
CA TRP A 253 -13.13 14.65 20.83
C TRP A 253 -14.02 15.18 21.97
N LYS A 254 -13.74 14.80 23.23
CA LYS A 254 -14.49 15.29 24.38
C LYS A 254 -14.03 16.70 24.75
N PRO A 255 -14.95 17.67 24.86
CA PRO A 255 -14.61 19.05 25.22
C PRO A 255 -13.78 19.16 26.51
N GLU A 256 -14.07 18.29 27.49
CA GLU A 256 -13.40 18.25 28.79
C GLU A 256 -11.92 17.88 28.69
N GLN A 257 -11.54 17.14 27.62
CA GLN A 257 -10.16 16.70 27.38
C GLN A 257 -9.32 17.72 26.61
N LEU A 258 -9.95 18.74 26.00
CA LEU A 258 -9.25 19.70 25.17
C LEU A 258 -8.14 20.43 25.94
N THR A 259 -8.45 20.93 27.13
CA THR A 259 -7.47 21.64 27.97
C THR A 259 -6.26 20.78 28.32
N ASP A 260 -6.47 19.50 28.67
CA ASP A 260 -5.39 18.58 28.99
C ASP A 260 -4.56 18.24 27.75
N THR A 261 -5.21 18.10 26.60
CA THR A 261 -4.56 17.91 25.30
C THR A 261 -3.65 19.09 24.96
N LEU A 262 -4.16 20.32 25.07
CA LEU A 262 -3.37 21.54 24.83
C LEU A 262 -2.16 21.62 25.77
N LYS A 263 -2.35 21.39 27.07
CA LYS A 263 -1.25 21.36 28.06
C LYS A 263 -0.23 20.27 27.73
N LEU A 264 -0.66 19.10 27.30
CA LEU A 264 0.23 17.99 26.92
C LEU A 264 1.14 18.41 25.78
N TYR A 265 0.57 18.89 24.66
CA TYR A 265 1.36 19.25 23.48
C TYR A 265 2.23 20.50 23.74
N ALA A 266 1.74 21.50 24.50
CA ALA A 266 2.57 22.62 24.91
C ALA A 266 3.81 22.16 25.70
N ARG A 267 3.62 21.27 26.69
CA ARG A 267 4.71 20.70 27.49
C ARG A 267 5.71 19.91 26.62
N LEU A 268 5.21 19.01 25.75
CA LEU A 268 6.06 18.23 24.87
C LEU A 268 6.85 19.14 23.92
N THR A 269 6.23 20.20 23.39
CA THR A 269 6.90 21.17 22.54
C THR A 269 7.96 21.93 23.32
N ALA A 270 7.61 22.48 24.50
CA ALA A 270 8.57 23.24 25.32
C ALA A 270 9.83 22.44 25.71
N GLN A 271 9.66 21.13 25.95
CA GLN A 271 10.78 20.21 26.25
C GLN A 271 11.68 19.90 25.03
N ASN A 272 11.25 20.30 23.82
CA ASN A 272 11.94 20.03 22.56
C ASN A 272 12.26 21.29 21.76
N LEU A 273 12.06 22.49 22.32
CA LEU A 273 12.50 23.74 21.72
C LEU A 273 14.02 23.74 21.52
N GLY A 274 14.47 24.30 20.39
CA GLY A 274 15.85 24.19 19.92
C GLY A 274 16.13 22.97 19.03
N THR A 275 15.14 22.08 18.86
CA THR A 275 15.15 21.07 17.78
C THR A 275 14.68 21.73 16.48
N ASP A 276 15.38 21.50 15.36
CA ASP A 276 15.07 22.19 14.10
C ASP A 276 13.61 21.97 13.69
N LEU A 277 13.11 20.73 13.69
CA LEU A 277 11.77 20.39 13.24
C LEU A 277 11.00 19.57 14.29
N ILE A 278 9.89 20.09 14.78
CA ILE A 278 8.98 19.42 15.72
C ILE A 278 7.70 19.07 14.98
N VAL A 279 7.32 17.78 14.95
CA VAL A 279 6.14 17.31 14.19
C VAL A 279 5.09 16.74 15.15
N TRP A 280 3.89 17.32 15.10
CA TRP A 280 2.73 16.84 15.81
C TRP A 280 1.91 15.91 14.91
N PRO A 281 1.20 14.93 15.45
CA PRO A 281 0.36 14.02 14.67
C PRO A 281 -0.87 14.70 14.05
N GLU A 282 -1.59 13.98 13.22
CA GLU A 282 -2.86 14.39 12.62
C GLU A 282 -3.87 14.77 13.69
N ALA A 283 -4.54 15.92 13.49
CA ALA A 283 -5.55 16.46 14.41
C ALA A 283 -5.10 16.34 15.88
N ALA A 284 -3.83 16.66 16.16
CA ALA A 284 -3.27 16.62 17.52
C ALA A 284 -4.07 17.47 18.48
N VAL A 285 -4.58 18.61 18.00
CA VAL A 285 -5.55 19.45 18.69
C VAL A 285 -6.93 19.22 18.07
N PRO A 286 -7.86 18.56 18.78
CA PRO A 286 -9.15 18.13 18.23
C PRO A 286 -10.20 19.27 18.27
N THR A 287 -9.87 20.40 17.68
CA THR A 287 -10.76 21.56 17.53
C THR A 287 -10.34 22.39 16.32
N LEU A 288 -11.14 23.38 15.97
CA LEU A 288 -10.81 24.32 14.91
C LEU A 288 -9.73 25.31 15.39
N ILE A 289 -8.77 25.62 14.54
CA ILE A 289 -7.66 26.53 14.84
C ILE A 289 -8.18 27.92 15.27
N GLU A 290 -9.33 28.33 14.74
CA GLU A 290 -9.99 29.59 15.03
C GLU A 290 -10.39 29.72 16.51
N TYR A 291 -10.61 28.62 17.23
CA TYR A 291 -10.98 28.64 18.65
C TYR A 291 -9.78 28.63 19.59
N VAL A 292 -8.60 28.32 19.08
CA VAL A 292 -7.36 28.20 19.86
C VAL A 292 -6.23 29.07 19.30
N GLY A 293 -6.57 30.14 18.57
CA GLY A 293 -5.60 31.01 17.89
C GLY A 293 -4.49 31.52 18.82
N GLY A 294 -4.85 32.05 20.00
CA GLY A 294 -3.86 32.52 20.98
C GLY A 294 -2.90 31.45 21.44
N TYR A 295 -3.38 30.21 21.68
CA TYR A 295 -2.52 29.07 21.99
C TYR A 295 -1.54 28.73 20.85
N VAL A 296 -2.03 28.76 19.60
CA VAL A 296 -1.20 28.50 18.41
C VAL A 296 -0.14 29.59 18.23
N ASP A 297 -0.51 30.86 18.48
CA ASP A 297 0.40 32.00 18.43
C ASP A 297 1.50 31.91 19.51
N ASP A 298 1.15 31.50 20.73
CA ASP A 298 2.13 31.27 21.82
C ASP A 298 3.16 30.18 21.43
N ILE A 299 2.68 29.07 20.86
CA ILE A 299 3.56 27.98 20.37
C ILE A 299 4.44 28.49 19.23
N ARG A 300 3.88 29.25 18.28
CA ARG A 300 4.63 29.84 17.16
C ARG A 300 5.73 30.77 17.65
N GLU A 301 5.40 31.71 18.55
CA GLU A 301 6.36 32.66 19.08
C GLU A 301 7.51 31.95 19.83
N ALA A 302 7.18 30.97 20.68
CA ALA A 302 8.18 30.18 21.38
C ALA A 302 9.08 29.38 20.44
N SER A 303 8.51 28.78 19.39
CA SER A 303 9.28 27.98 18.43
C SER A 303 10.18 28.85 17.55
N VAL A 304 9.69 29.95 16.99
CA VAL A 304 10.49 30.87 16.19
C VAL A 304 11.63 31.46 17.04
N LYS A 305 11.37 31.87 18.27
CA LYS A 305 12.36 32.39 19.19
C LYS A 305 13.49 31.38 19.52
N SER A 306 13.17 30.11 19.52
CA SER A 306 14.15 29.02 19.79
C SER A 306 14.81 28.48 18.54
N GLY A 307 14.49 28.97 17.33
CA GLY A 307 14.99 28.46 16.07
C GLY A 307 14.39 27.09 15.71
N SER A 308 13.15 26.83 16.11
CA SER A 308 12.43 25.59 15.80
C SER A 308 11.27 25.86 14.85
N THR A 309 10.98 24.95 13.94
CA THR A 309 9.73 24.93 13.16
C THR A 309 8.82 23.84 13.69
N VAL A 310 7.58 24.20 14.03
CA VAL A 310 6.54 23.23 14.44
C VAL A 310 5.59 22.96 13.29
N LEU A 311 5.37 21.67 12.96
CA LEU A 311 4.30 21.20 12.08
C LEU A 311 3.15 20.69 12.94
N LEU A 312 2.02 21.38 12.91
CA LEU A 312 0.86 21.19 13.79
C LEU A 312 -0.31 20.57 13.01
N GLY A 313 -0.73 19.35 13.35
CA GLY A 313 -1.98 18.75 12.83
C GLY A 313 -3.21 19.28 13.57
N ILE A 314 -4.15 19.90 12.85
CA ILE A 314 -5.35 20.54 13.42
C ILE A 314 -6.48 20.58 12.37
N LEU A 315 -7.70 20.94 12.80
CA LEU A 315 -8.78 21.28 11.90
C LEU A 315 -8.85 22.80 11.67
N ARG A 316 -9.38 23.22 10.52
CA ARG A 316 -9.68 24.63 10.25
C ARG A 316 -10.98 24.77 9.47
N THR A 317 -11.57 25.95 9.48
CA THR A 317 -12.68 26.30 8.59
C THR A 317 -12.14 26.85 7.27
N ASP A 318 -12.59 26.28 6.14
CA ASP A 318 -12.28 26.87 4.83
C ASP A 318 -12.97 28.24 4.70
N PRO A 319 -12.23 29.32 4.41
CA PRO A 319 -12.81 30.67 4.38
C PRO A 319 -13.94 30.83 3.36
N ALA A 320 -13.86 30.11 2.22
CA ALA A 320 -14.81 30.25 1.12
C ALA A 320 -16.07 29.40 1.32
N SER A 321 -15.91 28.11 1.63
CA SER A 321 -17.03 27.17 1.73
C SER A 321 -17.64 27.07 3.13
N LYS A 322 -16.95 27.58 4.16
CA LYS A 322 -17.30 27.43 5.59
C LYS A 322 -17.34 25.99 6.07
N ARG A 323 -16.74 25.06 5.31
CA ARG A 323 -16.61 23.65 5.68
C ARG A 323 -15.29 23.40 6.38
N GLU A 324 -15.25 22.35 7.19
CA GLU A 324 -14.06 21.95 7.92
C GLU A 324 -13.04 21.26 7.00
N GLN A 325 -11.77 21.50 7.27
CA GLN A 325 -10.62 20.90 6.61
C GLN A 325 -9.69 20.29 7.65
N ASN A 326 -9.13 19.13 7.35
CA ASN A 326 -8.03 18.54 8.10
C ASN A 326 -6.71 19.08 7.53
N VAL A 327 -5.88 19.71 8.37
CA VAL A 327 -4.70 20.44 7.89
C VAL A 327 -3.45 20.13 8.72
N LEU A 328 -2.31 20.27 8.08
CA LEU A 328 -1.01 20.42 8.73
C LEU A 328 -0.54 21.86 8.56
N VAL A 329 -0.33 22.55 9.65
CA VAL A 329 0.10 23.95 9.69
C VAL A 329 1.57 24.00 10.11
N ALA A 330 2.42 24.62 9.30
CA ALA A 330 3.79 24.95 9.67
C ALA A 330 3.80 26.34 10.30
N LEU A 331 4.23 26.40 11.55
CA LEU A 331 4.28 27.64 12.34
C LEU A 331 5.56 28.44 11.99
N THR A 332 5.66 28.82 10.73
CA THR A 332 6.72 29.66 10.15
C THR A 332 6.24 31.11 9.99
N GLU A 333 7.11 31.99 9.52
CA GLU A 333 6.78 33.37 9.13
C GLU A 333 7.08 33.58 7.62
N PRO A 334 6.05 33.68 6.77
CA PRO A 334 4.61 33.49 7.03
C PRO A 334 4.26 32.03 7.32
N THR A 335 3.14 31.80 8.03
CA THR A 335 2.60 30.46 8.26
C THR A 335 2.21 29.78 6.95
N GLN A 336 2.58 28.50 6.82
CA GLN A 336 2.27 27.67 5.65
C GLN A 336 1.29 26.57 6.04
N THR A 337 0.44 26.14 5.12
CA THR A 337 -0.59 25.13 5.41
C THR A 337 -0.70 24.13 4.28
N TYR A 338 -0.74 22.85 4.64
CA TYR A 338 -1.15 21.75 3.78
C TYR A 338 -2.54 21.26 4.19
N VAL A 339 -3.43 21.09 3.25
CA VAL A 339 -4.81 20.60 3.46
C VAL A 339 -4.91 19.17 2.97
N LYS A 340 -5.45 18.28 3.80
CA LYS A 340 -5.68 16.88 3.43
C LYS A 340 -6.52 16.81 2.15
N ARG A 341 -6.01 16.12 1.17
CA ARG A 341 -6.60 16.06 -0.17
C ARG A 341 -7.39 14.80 -0.39
N HIS A 342 -6.83 13.65 0.01
CA HIS A 342 -7.47 12.35 -0.14
C HIS A 342 -8.15 11.94 1.17
N LEU A 343 -9.47 12.16 1.22
CA LEU A 343 -10.27 11.90 2.41
C LEU A 343 -10.63 10.43 2.55
N VAL A 344 -10.80 9.98 3.79
CA VAL A 344 -11.23 8.61 4.12
C VAL A 344 -12.72 8.44 3.83
N PRO A 345 -13.11 7.50 2.93
CA PRO A 345 -14.52 7.20 2.69
C PRO A 345 -15.21 6.71 3.97
N PHE A 346 -16.44 7.18 4.20
CA PHE A 346 -17.27 6.87 5.36
C PHE A 346 -16.73 7.34 6.73
N GLY A 347 -15.52 7.88 6.77
CA GLY A 347 -14.93 8.49 7.97
C GLY A 347 -14.91 10.01 7.88
N GLU A 348 -14.42 10.55 6.78
CA GLU A 348 -14.26 12.00 6.57
C GLU A 348 -15.24 12.57 5.53
N TYR A 349 -15.80 11.70 4.69
CA TYR A 349 -16.88 12.03 3.76
C TYR A 349 -17.69 10.79 3.40
N PHE A 350 -18.94 10.99 2.94
CA PHE A 350 -19.80 9.89 2.51
C PHE A 350 -19.92 9.85 0.97
N PRO A 351 -19.31 8.86 0.30
CA PRO A 351 -19.37 8.70 -1.16
C PRO A 351 -20.73 8.13 -1.60
N VAL A 352 -21.82 8.78 -1.23
CA VAL A 352 -23.18 8.34 -1.53
C VAL A 352 -23.93 9.39 -2.36
N PRO A 353 -24.88 9.00 -3.21
CA PRO A 353 -25.71 9.91 -3.98
C PRO A 353 -26.48 10.91 -3.08
N PRO A 354 -26.83 12.10 -3.61
CA PRO A 354 -27.49 13.16 -2.83
C PRO A 354 -28.79 12.72 -2.12
N PHE A 355 -29.58 11.83 -2.74
CA PHE A 355 -30.82 11.33 -2.13
C PHE A 355 -30.56 10.45 -0.90
N ILE A 356 -29.48 9.67 -0.88
CA ILE A 356 -29.07 8.89 0.29
C ILE A 356 -28.58 9.83 1.40
N ARG A 357 -27.84 10.88 1.05
CA ARG A 357 -27.39 11.90 2.02
C ARG A 357 -28.57 12.60 2.69
N SER A 358 -29.61 12.93 1.91
CA SER A 358 -30.81 13.53 2.45
C SER A 358 -31.53 12.59 3.41
N TRP A 359 -31.59 11.30 3.09
CA TRP A 359 -32.16 10.28 3.97
C TRP A 359 -31.32 10.09 5.25
N MET A 360 -29.98 10.06 5.14
CA MET A 360 -29.08 9.98 6.32
C MET A 360 -29.29 11.15 7.28
N ARG A 361 -29.47 12.37 6.75
CA ARG A 361 -29.78 13.55 7.55
C ARG A 361 -31.13 13.43 8.29
N LEU A 362 -32.16 12.92 7.59
CA LEU A 362 -33.46 12.68 8.19
C LEU A 362 -33.41 11.64 9.33
N MET A 363 -32.49 10.69 9.25
CA MET A 363 -32.28 9.64 10.25
C MET A 363 -31.30 10.08 11.38
N ASN A 364 -30.85 11.35 11.41
CA ASN A 364 -29.87 11.87 12.36
C ASN A 364 -28.60 10.99 12.48
N LEU A 365 -28.19 10.36 11.37
CA LEU A 365 -26.94 9.62 11.36
C LEU A 365 -25.76 10.59 11.43
N PRO A 366 -24.69 10.26 12.19
CA PRO A 366 -23.48 11.06 12.23
C PRO A 366 -22.98 11.33 10.81
N TYR A 367 -22.80 12.59 10.47
CA TYR A 367 -22.46 13.00 9.11
C TYR A 367 -21.52 14.20 9.14
N THR A 368 -20.27 13.98 8.80
CA THR A 368 -19.29 15.02 8.54
C THR A 368 -18.79 14.87 7.10
N ASP A 369 -18.83 15.96 6.35
CA ASP A 369 -18.16 16.05 5.05
C ASP A 369 -17.04 17.07 5.19
N LEU A 370 -15.84 16.60 5.47
CA LEU A 370 -14.66 17.46 5.39
C LEU A 370 -14.49 17.94 3.93
N MET A 371 -13.82 19.06 3.77
CA MET A 371 -13.49 19.58 2.46
C MET A 371 -12.06 19.20 2.06
N PRO A 372 -11.86 18.52 0.93
CA PRO A 372 -10.52 18.17 0.47
C PRO A 372 -9.74 19.40 0.01
N GLY A 373 -8.42 19.35 0.17
CA GLY A 373 -7.50 20.34 -0.36
C GLY A 373 -7.34 20.28 -1.87
N ALA A 374 -6.74 21.31 -2.44
CA ALA A 374 -6.41 21.37 -3.86
C ALA A 374 -5.46 20.25 -4.28
N PRO A 375 -5.54 19.76 -5.53
CA PRO A 375 -4.65 18.70 -6.04
C PRO A 375 -3.17 19.10 -6.01
N ASN A 376 -2.86 20.35 -6.28
CA ASN A 376 -1.50 20.88 -6.31
C ASN A 376 -1.36 21.91 -5.18
N GLN A 377 -0.71 21.52 -4.12
CA GLN A 377 -0.37 22.39 -3.00
C GLN A 377 1.14 22.59 -2.98
N PRO A 378 1.64 23.74 -2.50
CA PRO A 378 3.08 23.97 -2.40
C PRO A 378 3.71 23.01 -1.37
N LEU A 379 5.01 22.76 -1.53
CA LEU A 379 5.81 22.13 -0.49
C LEU A 379 5.91 23.08 0.70
N ILE A 380 6.01 22.53 1.91
CA ILE A 380 6.29 23.30 3.11
C ILE A 380 7.80 23.54 3.19
N ASP A 381 8.20 24.81 3.34
CA ASP A 381 9.58 25.20 3.60
C ASP A 381 9.83 25.20 5.11
N ALA A 382 10.67 24.28 5.58
CA ALA A 382 11.01 24.15 6.99
C ALA A 382 12.52 23.84 7.15
N GLU A 383 13.22 24.67 7.85
CA GLU A 383 14.65 24.49 8.19
C GLU A 383 15.55 24.19 6.98
N GLY A 384 15.26 24.83 5.85
CA GLY A 384 15.97 24.63 4.59
C GLY A 384 15.62 23.33 3.86
N GLN A 385 14.61 22.61 4.33
CA GLN A 385 14.05 21.44 3.67
C GLN A 385 12.75 21.77 2.95
N LYS A 386 12.56 21.18 1.78
CA LYS A 386 11.29 21.16 1.04
C LYS A 386 10.51 19.93 1.45
N VAL A 387 9.53 20.10 2.31
CA VAL A 387 8.78 19.02 2.93
C VAL A 387 7.54 18.71 2.11
N ALA A 388 7.44 17.48 1.60
CA ALA A 388 6.18 16.94 1.08
C ALA A 388 5.39 16.28 2.22
N VAL A 389 4.14 16.69 2.37
CA VAL A 389 3.26 16.24 3.45
C VAL A 389 2.26 15.23 2.93
N THR A 390 1.98 14.22 3.75
CA THR A 390 0.80 13.37 3.67
C THR A 390 0.10 13.32 5.03
N ILE A 391 -1.22 13.21 5.02
CA ILE A 391 -2.03 13.09 6.22
C ILE A 391 -2.74 11.72 6.18
N CYS A 392 -2.26 10.78 7.01
CA CYS A 392 -2.88 9.47 7.27
C CYS A 392 -3.09 8.67 5.97
N TYR A 393 -4.33 8.43 5.57
CA TYR A 393 -4.73 7.64 4.40
C TYR A 393 -4.05 8.03 3.08
N GLU A 394 -3.54 9.26 2.98
CA GLU A 394 -2.88 9.77 1.76
C GLU A 394 -1.62 9.00 1.37
N ASP A 395 -0.89 8.44 2.34
CA ASP A 395 0.35 7.70 2.06
C ASP A 395 0.12 6.40 1.29
N VAL A 396 -1.12 5.90 1.28
CA VAL A 396 -1.52 4.75 0.45
C VAL A 396 -1.41 5.05 -1.04
N PHE A 397 -1.58 6.32 -1.43
CA PHE A 397 -1.65 6.77 -2.82
C PHE A 397 -0.30 7.28 -3.33
N GLY A 398 0.70 6.39 -3.44
CA GLY A 398 2.07 6.75 -3.82
C GLY A 398 2.17 7.57 -5.11
N ALA A 399 1.33 7.29 -6.11
CA ALA A 399 1.30 8.08 -7.35
C ALA A 399 0.96 9.56 -7.12
N GLU A 400 0.26 9.88 -6.03
CA GLU A 400 -0.09 11.25 -5.70
C GLU A 400 1.08 12.04 -5.10
N GLN A 401 2.03 11.35 -4.46
CA GLN A 401 3.24 11.97 -3.92
C GLN A 401 4.26 12.33 -5.02
N LEU A 402 4.19 11.67 -6.18
CA LEU A 402 5.15 11.88 -7.27
C LEU A 402 5.17 13.33 -7.78
N ARG A 403 4.06 14.06 -7.66
CA ARG A 403 3.97 15.47 -8.06
C ARG A 403 4.91 16.40 -7.32
N TYR A 404 5.31 16.02 -6.11
CA TYR A 404 6.22 16.79 -5.27
C TYR A 404 7.69 16.50 -5.57
N LEU A 405 7.97 15.44 -6.33
CA LEU A 405 9.33 15.03 -6.69
C LEU A 405 9.71 15.59 -8.08
N PRO A 406 10.98 15.96 -8.27
CA PRO A 406 12.12 15.82 -7.36
C PRO A 406 12.28 16.97 -6.35
N ALA A 407 11.41 17.99 -6.34
CA ALA A 407 11.57 19.19 -5.54
C ALA A 407 11.54 18.94 -4.03
N ALA A 408 10.76 17.97 -3.56
CA ALA A 408 10.74 17.59 -2.15
C ALA A 408 12.07 16.94 -1.75
N THR A 409 12.62 17.37 -0.61
CA THR A 409 13.85 16.83 -0.04
C THR A 409 13.59 15.89 1.14
N LEU A 410 12.42 16.01 1.78
CA LEU A 410 11.99 15.27 2.95
C LEU A 410 10.49 14.95 2.85
N LEU A 411 10.06 13.81 3.39
CA LEU A 411 8.66 13.45 3.51
C LEU A 411 8.23 13.52 4.98
N VAL A 412 7.02 14.03 5.23
CA VAL A 412 6.37 14.01 6.54
C VAL A 412 4.99 13.38 6.38
N ASP A 413 4.72 12.34 7.15
CA ASP A 413 3.40 11.72 7.28
C ASP A 413 2.90 11.88 8.71
N VAL A 414 1.72 12.49 8.86
CA VAL A 414 1.07 12.64 10.15
C VAL A 414 -0.22 11.82 10.19
N SER A 415 -0.41 11.03 11.24
CA SER A 415 -1.54 10.08 11.28
C SER A 415 -2.22 10.01 12.65
N ASN A 416 -3.51 9.68 12.64
CA ASN A 416 -4.28 9.35 13.82
C ASN A 416 -4.73 7.89 13.76
N ASP A 417 -3.83 6.94 13.99
CA ASP A 417 -4.13 5.51 13.95
C ASP A 417 -5.01 5.04 15.12
N ALA A 418 -5.51 5.95 15.97
CA ALA A 418 -6.42 5.63 17.08
C ALA A 418 -7.72 4.96 16.61
N TRP A 419 -8.15 5.25 15.38
CA TRP A 419 -9.29 4.60 14.71
C TRP A 419 -9.18 3.08 14.60
N PHE A 420 -7.98 2.54 14.63
CA PHE A 420 -7.73 1.12 14.40
C PHE A 420 -7.55 0.31 15.68
N GLY A 421 -7.57 0.98 16.85
CA GLY A 421 -7.34 0.35 18.15
C GLY A 421 -6.01 -0.42 18.21
N ASP A 422 -5.93 -1.39 19.10
CA ASP A 422 -4.79 -2.32 19.17
C ASP A 422 -4.97 -3.45 18.14
N SER A 423 -4.60 -3.15 16.90
CA SER A 423 -4.73 -4.06 15.76
C SER A 423 -3.48 -4.07 14.89
N ILE A 424 -3.50 -4.89 13.83
CA ILE A 424 -2.40 -4.95 12.85
C ILE A 424 -2.33 -3.71 11.94
N ALA A 425 -3.36 -2.88 11.89
CA ALA A 425 -3.46 -1.75 10.96
C ALA A 425 -2.32 -0.74 11.09
N PRO A 426 -1.93 -0.23 12.28
CA PRO A 426 -0.82 0.71 12.40
C PRO A 426 0.51 0.17 11.89
N HIS A 427 0.75 -1.14 12.05
CA HIS A 427 1.95 -1.80 11.52
C HIS A 427 1.92 -1.92 10.00
N GLN A 428 0.76 -2.26 9.42
CA GLN A 428 0.58 -2.26 7.96
C GLN A 428 0.70 -0.86 7.38
N HIS A 429 0.23 0.16 8.08
CA HIS A 429 0.32 1.55 7.67
C HIS A 429 1.79 2.02 7.66
N LEU A 430 2.59 1.67 8.70
CA LEU A 430 4.05 1.90 8.66
C LEU A 430 4.71 1.16 7.49
N GLN A 431 4.26 -0.07 7.17
CA GLN A 431 4.78 -0.84 6.03
C GLN A 431 4.50 -0.15 4.69
N ILE A 432 3.36 0.55 4.56
CA ILE A 432 3.06 1.41 3.41
C ILE A 432 4.03 2.59 3.36
N ALA A 433 4.22 3.31 4.47
CA ALA A 433 5.15 4.44 4.58
C ALA A 433 6.60 4.05 4.21
N GLN A 434 7.05 2.84 4.57
CA GLN A 434 8.36 2.31 4.15
C GLN A 434 8.51 2.29 2.63
N VAL A 435 7.48 1.82 1.92
CA VAL A 435 7.51 1.79 0.45
C VAL A 435 7.49 3.20 -0.12
N ARG A 436 6.73 4.14 0.46
CA ARG A 436 6.71 5.55 0.05
C ARG A 436 8.09 6.20 0.17
N ALA A 437 8.78 5.99 1.29
CA ALA A 437 10.14 6.49 1.50
C ALA A 437 11.11 5.97 0.41
N ALA A 438 11.09 4.67 0.13
CA ALA A 438 11.96 4.05 -0.88
C ALA A 438 11.60 4.47 -2.31
N GLU A 439 10.32 4.58 -2.65
CA GLU A 439 9.87 5.07 -3.96
C GLU A 439 10.34 6.48 -4.24
N ALA A 440 10.30 7.34 -3.23
CA ALA A 440 10.76 8.73 -3.31
C ALA A 440 12.28 8.86 -3.22
N GLY A 441 12.97 7.90 -2.58
CA GLY A 441 14.37 8.00 -2.20
C GLY A 441 14.59 9.13 -1.19
N ARG A 442 13.73 9.24 -0.17
CA ARG A 442 13.71 10.31 0.84
C ARG A 442 13.52 9.73 2.23
N TYR A 443 14.06 10.39 3.25
CA TYR A 443 13.61 10.16 4.61
C TYR A 443 12.10 10.45 4.71
N LEU A 444 11.41 9.63 5.49
CA LEU A 444 10.02 9.84 5.87
C LEU A 444 9.91 9.90 7.39
N LEU A 445 9.40 11.03 7.89
CA LEU A 445 9.11 11.28 9.29
C LEU A 445 7.64 10.98 9.52
N ARG A 446 7.34 9.90 10.24
CA ARG A 446 5.97 9.50 10.56
C ARG A 446 5.65 9.83 12.01
N ALA A 447 4.80 10.85 12.24
CA ALA A 447 4.30 11.22 13.55
C ALA A 447 2.86 10.72 13.72
N THR A 448 2.63 9.84 14.70
CA THR A 448 1.30 9.27 14.95
C THR A 448 0.83 9.56 16.37
N ASN A 449 -0.50 9.60 16.58
CA ASN A 449 -1.06 9.81 17.90
C ASN A 449 -0.92 8.56 18.79
N THR A 450 -1.50 7.42 18.41
CA THR A 450 -1.44 6.14 19.15
C THR A 450 -0.75 5.03 18.38
N GLY A 451 -0.53 5.23 17.07
CA GLY A 451 0.07 4.26 16.17
C GLY A 451 1.58 4.14 16.32
N VAL A 452 2.26 3.72 15.24
CA VAL A 452 3.71 3.55 15.24
C VAL A 452 4.37 4.81 14.71
N THR A 453 4.85 5.68 15.61
CA THR A 453 5.71 6.81 15.26
C THR A 453 7.09 6.29 14.87
N ALA A 454 7.63 6.75 13.73
CA ALA A 454 8.84 6.18 13.15
C ALA A 454 9.63 7.19 12.32
N VAL A 455 10.95 6.93 12.20
CA VAL A 455 11.83 7.51 11.19
C VAL A 455 12.22 6.42 10.21
N VAL A 456 11.97 6.67 8.93
CA VAL A 456 12.23 5.74 7.83
C VAL A 456 13.24 6.36 6.88
N ASP A 457 14.32 5.62 6.53
CA ASP A 457 15.38 6.10 5.64
C ASP A 457 14.94 6.14 4.15
N ASP A 458 15.79 6.71 3.30
CA ASP A 458 15.62 6.84 1.85
C ASP A 458 15.47 5.48 1.12
N ARG A 459 15.76 4.36 1.80
CA ARG A 459 15.64 2.98 1.29
C ARG A 459 14.45 2.22 1.89
N GLY A 460 13.61 2.91 2.66
CA GLY A 460 12.45 2.33 3.34
C GLY A 460 12.78 1.47 4.56
N ARG A 461 13.97 1.62 5.17
CA ARG A 461 14.31 0.95 6.42
C ARG A 461 13.82 1.79 7.59
N VAL A 462 13.18 1.14 8.54
CA VAL A 462 12.82 1.78 9.80
C VAL A 462 14.06 1.90 10.66
N GLU A 463 14.53 3.12 10.92
CA GLU A 463 15.69 3.39 11.76
C GLU A 463 15.32 3.43 13.24
N GLN A 464 14.19 4.06 13.56
CA GLN A 464 13.71 4.23 14.93
C GLN A 464 12.18 4.16 14.97
N THR A 465 11.62 3.65 16.08
CA THR A 465 10.19 3.63 16.37
C THR A 465 9.92 3.94 17.83
N LEU A 466 8.71 4.43 18.12
CA LEU A 466 8.16 4.47 19.47
C LEU A 466 7.18 3.31 19.70
N PRO A 467 7.06 2.83 20.94
CA PRO A 467 5.99 1.90 21.30
C PRO A 467 4.63 2.60 21.20
N GLN A 468 3.63 1.87 20.71
CA GLN A 468 2.26 2.35 20.63
C GLN A 468 1.67 2.65 22.03
N PHE A 469 0.63 3.46 22.10
CA PHE A 469 -0.15 3.76 23.30
C PHE A 469 0.65 4.33 24.47
N LYS A 470 1.77 5.02 24.19
CA LYS A 470 2.58 5.73 25.20
C LYS A 470 2.82 7.17 24.79
N VAL A 471 2.64 8.09 25.74
CA VAL A 471 3.09 9.47 25.53
C VAL A 471 4.61 9.49 25.44
N SER A 472 5.13 9.92 24.32
CA SER A 472 6.59 9.89 24.06
C SER A 472 6.99 10.87 22.95
N VAL A 473 8.30 11.08 22.79
CA VAL A 473 8.89 11.88 21.70
C VAL A 473 10.02 11.08 21.08
N LEU A 474 9.97 10.89 19.75
CA LEU A 474 11.06 10.29 19.01
C LEU A 474 11.99 11.41 18.52
N LYS A 475 13.26 11.37 18.94
CA LYS A 475 14.30 12.30 18.51
C LYS A 475 15.26 11.63 17.55
N ALA A 476 15.53 12.29 16.44
CA ALA A 476 16.48 11.79 15.45
C ALA A 476 17.21 12.94 14.77
N THR A 477 18.27 12.61 14.05
CA THR A 477 18.95 13.52 13.11
C THR A 477 18.78 12.95 11.72
N VAL A 478 18.20 13.72 10.81
CA VAL A 478 17.95 13.32 9.43
C VAL A 478 18.55 14.33 8.46
N ARG A 479 18.52 14.01 7.17
CA ARG A 479 18.95 14.90 6.11
C ARG A 479 18.00 14.86 4.93
N GLY A 480 17.97 15.93 4.17
CA GLY A 480 17.30 15.96 2.89
C GLY A 480 18.04 15.16 1.82
N PHE A 481 17.33 14.80 0.76
CA PHE A 481 17.90 14.17 -0.43
C PHE A 481 17.50 14.92 -1.67
N ASP A 482 18.41 14.99 -2.65
CA ASP A 482 18.23 15.58 -3.96
C ASP A 482 18.18 14.51 -5.04
N GLY A 483 17.69 14.88 -6.23
CA GLY A 483 17.56 13.98 -7.39
C GLY A 483 16.21 13.28 -7.43
N ALA A 484 16.08 12.31 -8.32
CA ALA A 484 14.83 11.57 -8.52
C ALA A 484 15.11 10.10 -8.82
N THR A 485 14.40 9.22 -8.13
CA THR A 485 14.38 7.78 -8.47
C THR A 485 13.78 7.56 -9.86
N PRO A 486 14.07 6.44 -10.55
CA PRO A 486 13.38 6.09 -11.78
C PRO A 486 11.85 6.10 -11.63
N TYR A 487 11.33 5.54 -10.53
CA TYR A 487 9.90 5.55 -10.24
C TYR A 487 9.33 6.97 -10.09
N ALA A 488 10.05 7.88 -9.42
CA ALA A 488 9.63 9.28 -9.30
C ALA A 488 9.46 9.99 -10.65
N ARG A 489 10.17 9.54 -11.70
CA ARG A 489 10.10 10.12 -13.04
C ARG A 489 8.96 9.58 -13.90
N VAL A 490 8.66 8.29 -13.77
CA VAL A 490 7.74 7.57 -14.69
C VAL A 490 6.48 7.04 -14.00
N GLY A 491 6.47 6.98 -12.67
CA GLY A 491 5.35 6.47 -11.89
C GLY A 491 4.98 5.03 -12.23
N ASN A 492 3.71 4.72 -12.09
CA ASN A 492 3.17 3.39 -12.39
C ASN A 492 3.16 3.04 -13.88
N TRP A 493 3.35 4.04 -14.79
CA TRP A 493 3.21 3.82 -16.23
C TRP A 493 4.20 2.78 -16.76
N ALA A 494 5.44 2.76 -16.26
CA ALA A 494 6.44 1.79 -16.69
C ALA A 494 5.95 0.35 -16.50
N VAL A 495 5.54 0.01 -15.27
CA VAL A 495 5.09 -1.35 -14.94
C VAL A 495 3.78 -1.70 -15.63
N LEU A 496 2.85 -0.74 -15.76
CA LEU A 496 1.56 -0.96 -16.42
C LEU A 496 1.71 -1.19 -17.93
N LEU A 497 2.55 -0.41 -18.61
CA LEU A 497 2.83 -0.61 -20.03
C LEU A 497 3.55 -1.92 -20.29
N LEU A 498 4.51 -2.31 -19.43
CA LEU A 498 5.15 -3.61 -19.52
C LEU A 498 4.16 -4.76 -19.29
N ALA A 499 3.29 -4.66 -18.30
CA ALA A 499 2.27 -5.68 -18.01
C ALA A 499 1.25 -5.80 -19.15
N LEU A 500 0.77 -4.67 -19.69
CA LEU A 500 -0.13 -4.64 -20.83
C LEU A 500 0.54 -5.21 -22.09
N GLY A 501 1.79 -4.81 -22.37
CA GLY A 501 2.57 -5.32 -23.49
C GLY A 501 2.77 -6.84 -23.42
N ALA A 502 3.08 -7.36 -22.24
CA ALA A 502 3.22 -8.78 -21.97
C ALA A 502 1.90 -9.56 -22.25
N ALA A 503 0.77 -9.04 -21.77
CA ALA A 503 -0.54 -9.61 -22.01
C ALA A 503 -0.90 -9.60 -23.53
N LEU A 504 -0.71 -8.46 -24.20
CA LEU A 504 -0.99 -8.33 -25.64
C LEU A 504 -0.09 -9.22 -26.51
N ALA A 505 1.17 -9.36 -26.18
CA ALA A 505 2.10 -10.25 -26.91
C ALA A 505 1.61 -11.72 -26.87
N GLN A 506 1.13 -12.17 -25.72
CA GLN A 506 0.58 -13.52 -25.62
C GLN A 506 -0.73 -13.69 -26.41
N LEU A 507 -1.63 -12.69 -26.39
CA LEU A 507 -2.85 -12.73 -27.21
C LEU A 507 -2.55 -12.85 -28.71
N ARG A 508 -1.54 -12.10 -29.21
CA ARG A 508 -1.10 -12.20 -30.61
C ARG A 508 -0.52 -13.58 -30.93
N GLY A 509 0.31 -14.13 -30.05
CA GLY A 509 0.85 -15.48 -30.18
C GLY A 509 -0.24 -16.55 -30.27
N LEU A 510 -1.27 -16.47 -29.43
CA LEU A 510 -2.42 -17.39 -29.45
C LEU A 510 -3.22 -17.30 -30.77
N ARG A 511 -3.47 -16.07 -31.26
CA ARG A 511 -4.18 -15.85 -32.53
C ARG A 511 -3.38 -16.36 -33.72
N SER A 512 -2.07 -16.16 -33.76
CA SER A 512 -1.21 -16.67 -34.83
C SER A 512 -1.16 -18.19 -34.88
N LEU A 513 -1.11 -18.87 -33.73
CA LEU A 513 -1.20 -20.32 -33.63
C LEU A 513 -2.55 -20.85 -34.09
N ALA A 514 -3.64 -20.20 -33.71
CA ALA A 514 -4.99 -20.56 -34.16
C ALA A 514 -5.14 -20.42 -35.70
N ALA A 515 -4.61 -19.32 -36.27
CA ALA A 515 -4.61 -19.10 -37.70
C ALA A 515 -3.76 -20.15 -38.48
N ARG A 516 -2.57 -20.51 -37.98
CA ARG A 516 -1.74 -21.56 -38.57
C ARG A 516 -2.41 -22.94 -38.52
N ASN A 517 -3.08 -23.27 -37.41
CA ASN A 517 -3.83 -24.53 -37.28
C ASN A 517 -5.09 -24.58 -38.16
N ALA A 518 -5.69 -23.44 -38.46
CA ALA A 518 -6.82 -23.34 -39.39
C ALA A 518 -6.39 -23.50 -40.86
N LEU A 519 -5.16 -23.07 -41.20
CA LEU A 519 -4.60 -23.18 -42.55
C LEU A 519 -3.98 -24.58 -42.83
N ASN A 520 -3.72 -25.38 -41.79
CA ASN A 520 -3.14 -26.72 -41.97
C ASN A 520 -3.95 -27.82 -41.26
N PRO A 521 -5.18 -28.11 -41.73
CA PRO A 521 -6.07 -29.10 -41.09
C PRO A 521 -5.53 -30.56 -41.18
N ALA A 522 -4.59 -30.86 -42.11
CA ALA A 522 -4.05 -32.20 -42.32
C ALA A 522 -3.15 -32.71 -41.16
N ALA A 523 -2.66 -31.86 -40.28
CA ALA A 523 -1.83 -32.27 -39.14
C ALA A 523 -2.65 -32.85 -37.95
N LYS A 524 -3.97 -32.86 -37.99
CA LYS A 524 -4.85 -33.39 -36.92
C LYS A 524 -5.23 -34.86 -37.09
N GLY A 525 -4.84 -35.50 -38.17
CA GLY A 525 -5.17 -36.90 -38.50
C GLY A 525 -4.09 -37.93 -38.20
N GLN A 526 -2.94 -37.53 -37.63
CA GLN A 526 -1.82 -38.41 -37.35
C GLN A 526 -1.29 -38.34 -35.90
N SER A 527 -2.15 -38.04 -34.95
CA SER A 527 -1.76 -38.13 -33.53
C SER A 527 -2.78 -38.93 -32.73
#